data_56efe6f02dcf446e9086c6702ef704ca
#
_entry.id   56efe6f02dcf446e9086c6702ef704ca
#
_cell.length_a   1.000
_cell.length_b   1.000
_cell.length_c   1.000
_cell.angle_alpha   90.00
_cell.angle_beta   90.00
_cell.angle_gamma   90.00
#
_symmetry.space_group_name_H-M   'P 1'
#
loop_
_entity.id
_entity.type
_entity.pdbx_description
1 polymer ?
#
loop_
_entity_poly.entity_id
_entity_poly.type
_entity_poly.pdbx_seq_one_letter_code
_entity_poly.pdbx_strand_id
1 'polypeptide(L)'
;MDDDSFFLGWLARDCRCQISVHFAPKTRIGYRVERRVIVSKKDEPALNMWLSTKGINARIIKSVELIENLIQLLVPVKQHVYDLDNMLKMLRLMDYKKRNPKFENIEEIIDMIDN
;
A
#
# COMPACT_ATOMS: atom_id res chain seq x y z
N MET A 1 4.06 -22.12 16.35
CA MET A 1 4.32 -21.00 15.44
C MET A 1 3.00 -20.49 14.91
N ASP A 2 2.79 -19.20 14.98
CA ASP A 2 1.56 -18.58 14.53
C ASP A 2 1.54 -18.55 12.99
N ASP A 3 0.47 -19.05 12.39
CA ASP A 3 0.31 -19.04 10.93
C ASP A 3 0.37 -17.59 10.36
N ASP A 4 -0.18 -16.64 11.11
CA ASP A 4 -0.13 -15.23 10.69
C ASP A 4 1.31 -14.73 10.57
N SER A 5 2.19 -15.08 11.49
CA SER A 5 3.60 -14.66 11.42
C SER A 5 4.30 -15.21 10.19
N PHE A 6 4.03 -16.47 9.84
CA PHE A 6 4.61 -17.08 8.65
C PHE A 6 4.15 -16.36 7.37
N PHE A 7 2.86 -16.15 7.24
CA PHE A 7 2.31 -15.51 6.03
C PHE A 7 2.65 -14.03 5.95
N LEU A 8 2.71 -13.33 7.09
CA LEU A 8 3.17 -11.94 7.11
C LEU A 8 4.61 -11.82 6.64
N GLY A 9 5.49 -12.72 7.07
CA GLY A 9 6.87 -12.73 6.60
C GLY A 9 6.97 -12.97 5.10
N TRP A 10 6.16 -13.87 4.56
CA TRP A 10 6.09 -14.13 3.14
C TRP A 10 5.60 -12.90 2.40
N LEU A 11 4.48 -12.32 2.83
CA LEU A 11 3.89 -11.15 2.23
C LEU A 11 4.87 -9.97 2.22
N ALA A 12 5.59 -9.75 3.32
CA ALA A 12 6.57 -8.68 3.43
C ALA A 12 7.66 -8.76 2.35
N ARG A 13 8.06 -9.96 1.97
CA ARG A 13 9.09 -10.17 0.95
C ARG A 13 8.56 -10.04 -0.47
N ASP A 14 7.29 -10.39 -0.68
CA ASP A 14 6.73 -10.53 -2.02
C ASP A 14 5.86 -9.36 -2.45
N CYS A 15 5.37 -8.54 -1.54
CA CYS A 15 4.54 -7.41 -1.94
C CYS A 15 5.37 -6.26 -2.49
N ARG A 16 4.81 -5.54 -3.45
CA ARG A 16 5.40 -4.33 -4.03
C ARG A 16 4.40 -3.20 -3.86
N CYS A 17 4.91 -2.05 -3.45
CA CYS A 17 4.10 -0.85 -3.28
C CYS A 17 4.43 0.13 -4.40
N GLN A 18 3.40 0.68 -5.05
CA GLN A 18 3.57 1.64 -6.13
C GLN A 18 2.73 2.88 -5.86
N ILE A 19 3.35 4.04 -6.01
CA ILE A 19 2.67 5.32 -5.95
C ILE A 19 3.01 6.07 -7.22
N SER A 20 1.99 6.58 -7.92
CA SER A 20 2.20 7.36 -9.14
C SER A 20 1.29 8.58 -9.13
N VAL A 21 1.76 9.67 -9.75
CA VAL A 21 1.01 10.91 -9.89
C VAL A 21 0.76 11.12 -11.38
N HIS A 22 -0.51 11.28 -11.75
CA HIS A 22 -0.93 11.47 -13.12
C HIS A 22 -1.61 12.82 -13.28
N PHE A 23 -1.36 13.50 -14.41
CA PHE A 23 -2.08 14.70 -14.75
C PHE A 23 -3.55 14.37 -15.00
N ALA A 24 -4.45 15.06 -14.28
CA ALA A 24 -5.90 14.84 -14.37
C ALA A 24 -6.61 16.18 -14.17
N PRO A 25 -6.74 17.00 -15.26
CA PRO A 25 -7.24 18.38 -15.15
C PRO A 25 -8.67 18.48 -14.66
N LYS A 26 -9.44 17.39 -14.74
CA LYS A 26 -10.83 17.38 -14.27
C LYS A 26 -10.96 17.16 -12.77
N THR A 27 -9.88 16.83 -12.07
CA THR A 27 -9.88 16.68 -10.62
C THR A 27 -9.68 18.04 -9.95
N ARG A 28 -10.06 18.14 -8.67
CA ARG A 28 -9.98 19.39 -7.92
C ARG A 28 -8.56 19.95 -7.87
N ILE A 29 -7.55 19.09 -7.73
CA ILE A 29 -6.15 19.51 -7.63
C ILE A 29 -5.42 19.43 -8.98
N GLY A 30 -6.08 19.01 -10.06
CA GLY A 30 -5.48 18.87 -11.39
C GLY A 30 -4.64 17.60 -11.58
N TYR A 31 -4.55 16.74 -10.58
CA TYR A 31 -3.74 15.53 -10.61
C TYR A 31 -4.47 14.38 -9.91
N ARG A 32 -4.10 13.16 -10.26
CA ARG A 32 -4.56 11.95 -9.59
C ARG A 32 -3.36 11.23 -9.00
N VAL A 33 -3.45 10.90 -7.72
CA VAL A 33 -2.45 10.08 -7.04
C VAL A 33 -2.99 8.66 -6.99
N GLU A 34 -2.31 7.74 -7.65
CA GLU A 34 -2.69 6.32 -7.66
C GLU A 34 -1.76 5.53 -6.76
N ARG A 35 -2.36 4.61 -6.02
CA ARG A 35 -1.65 3.70 -5.13
C ARG A 35 -2.01 2.28 -5.53
N ARG A 36 -1.00 1.41 -5.56
CA ARG A 36 -1.18 -0.01 -5.85
C ARG A 36 -0.31 -0.83 -4.92
N VAL A 37 -0.83 -1.97 -4.49
CA VAL A 37 -0.01 -3.00 -3.86
C VAL A 37 -0.13 -4.24 -4.72
N ILE A 38 1.02 -4.80 -5.10
CA ILE A 38 1.08 -5.99 -5.95
C ILE A 38 1.57 -7.15 -5.08
N VAL A 39 0.77 -8.21 -5.03
CA VAL A 39 1.11 -9.44 -4.34
C VAL A 39 1.53 -10.46 -5.39
N SER A 40 2.84 -10.76 -5.45
CA SER A 40 3.39 -11.51 -6.58
C SER A 40 3.21 -13.02 -6.48
N LYS A 41 3.08 -13.60 -5.29
CA LYS A 41 3.03 -15.05 -5.11
C LYS A 41 1.63 -15.60 -4.90
N LYS A 42 0.72 -15.28 -5.81
CA LYS A 42 -0.66 -15.74 -5.70
C LYS A 42 -0.90 -17.16 -6.16
N ASP A 43 0.13 -17.86 -6.63
CA ASP A 43 -0.03 -19.24 -7.07
C ASP A 43 0.02 -20.24 -5.89
N GLU A 44 0.28 -19.78 -4.68
CA GLU A 44 0.32 -20.61 -3.49
C GLU A 44 -1.07 -20.69 -2.84
N PRO A 45 -1.74 -21.85 -2.85
CA PRO A 45 -3.10 -21.95 -2.31
C PRO A 45 -3.23 -21.57 -0.84
N ALA A 46 -2.26 -21.94 -0.02
CA ALA A 46 -2.29 -21.60 1.41
C ALA A 46 -2.20 -20.11 1.64
N LEU A 47 -1.32 -19.41 0.90
CA LEU A 47 -1.20 -17.96 0.97
C LEU A 47 -2.48 -17.28 0.48
N ASN A 48 -3.07 -17.79 -0.61
CA ASN A 48 -4.32 -17.25 -1.13
C ASN A 48 -5.47 -17.37 -0.12
N MET A 49 -5.57 -18.50 0.56
CA MET A 49 -6.58 -18.69 1.60
C MET A 49 -6.38 -17.70 2.74
N TRP A 50 -5.14 -17.55 3.20
CA TRP A 50 -4.84 -16.59 4.27
C TRP A 50 -5.17 -15.16 3.85
N LEU A 51 -4.78 -14.76 2.62
CA LEU A 51 -5.08 -13.43 2.10
C LEU A 51 -6.59 -13.20 2.00
N SER A 52 -7.36 -14.22 1.61
CA SER A 52 -8.82 -14.13 1.56
C SER A 52 -9.42 -13.85 2.93
N THR A 53 -8.86 -14.41 4.01
CA THR A 53 -9.33 -14.12 5.36
C THR A 53 -9.10 -12.66 5.75
N LYS A 54 -8.18 -11.97 5.07
CA LYS A 54 -7.90 -10.54 5.26
C LYS A 54 -8.61 -9.66 4.24
N GLY A 55 -9.52 -10.23 3.43
CA GLY A 55 -10.25 -9.49 2.41
C GLY A 55 -9.46 -9.22 1.14
N ILE A 56 -8.33 -9.90 0.94
CA ILE A 56 -7.45 -9.68 -0.21
C ILE A 56 -7.64 -10.82 -1.19
N ASN A 57 -8.32 -10.55 -2.32
CA ASN A 57 -8.68 -11.55 -3.31
C ASN A 57 -8.12 -11.26 -4.70
N ALA A 58 -7.32 -10.22 -4.85
CA ALA A 58 -6.75 -9.83 -6.14
C ALA A 58 -5.23 -9.72 -6.05
N ARG A 59 -4.56 -9.95 -7.19
CA ARG A 59 -3.10 -9.80 -7.28
C ARG A 59 -2.69 -8.33 -7.18
N ILE A 60 -3.47 -7.42 -7.78
CA ILE A 60 -3.23 -5.99 -7.75
C ILE A 60 -4.33 -5.35 -6.92
N ILE A 61 -3.93 -4.68 -5.84
CA ILE A 61 -4.86 -4.05 -4.90
C ILE A 61 -4.81 -2.56 -5.14
N LYS A 62 -5.96 -1.96 -5.49
CA LYS A 62 -6.09 -0.53 -5.74
C LYS A 62 -6.98 0.17 -4.73
N SER A 63 -7.81 -0.57 -4.01
CA SER A 63 -8.71 -0.01 -3.00
C SER A 63 -7.90 0.61 -1.88
N VAL A 64 -8.15 1.88 -1.58
CA VAL A 64 -7.48 2.62 -0.52
C VAL A 64 -7.66 1.91 0.82
N GLU A 65 -8.88 1.46 1.12
CA GLU A 65 -9.18 0.78 2.37
C GLU A 65 -8.37 -0.52 2.50
N LEU A 66 -8.32 -1.34 1.45
CA LEU A 66 -7.56 -2.59 1.48
C LEU A 66 -6.06 -2.34 1.58
N ILE A 67 -5.56 -1.31 0.88
CA ILE A 67 -4.14 -0.94 0.95
C ILE A 67 -3.79 -0.51 2.38
N GLU A 68 -4.63 0.31 3.00
CA GLU A 68 -4.40 0.74 4.38
C GLU A 68 -4.39 -0.45 5.34
N ASN A 69 -5.34 -1.36 5.20
CA ASN A 69 -5.39 -2.56 6.04
C ASN A 69 -4.15 -3.42 5.86
N LEU A 70 -3.72 -3.61 4.61
CA LEU A 70 -2.54 -4.40 4.29
C LEU A 70 -1.28 -3.79 4.87
N ILE A 71 -1.10 -2.48 4.71
CA ILE A 71 0.07 -1.78 5.24
C ILE A 71 0.10 -1.87 6.76
N GLN A 72 -1.04 -1.74 7.43
CA GLN A 72 -1.10 -1.89 8.88
C GLN A 72 -0.71 -3.29 9.34
N LEU A 73 -1.05 -4.31 8.56
CA LEU A 73 -0.59 -5.68 8.85
C LEU A 73 0.93 -5.80 8.73
N LEU A 74 1.54 -5.06 7.81
CA LEU A 74 2.98 -5.13 7.54
C LEU A 74 3.82 -4.27 8.48
N VAL A 75 3.25 -3.25 9.12
CA VAL A 75 4.00 -2.34 10.01
C VAL A 75 4.78 -3.08 11.09
N PRO A 76 4.21 -4.07 11.83
CA PRO A 76 4.96 -4.80 12.85
C PRO A 76 6.17 -5.57 12.31
N VAL A 77 6.18 -5.87 11.02
CA VAL A 77 7.28 -6.61 10.36
C VAL A 77 7.98 -5.77 9.30
N LYS A 78 7.94 -4.44 9.42
CA LYS A 78 8.44 -3.52 8.40
C LYS A 78 9.90 -3.74 8.04
N GLN A 79 10.72 -4.21 8.98
CA GLN A 79 12.13 -4.49 8.74
C GLN A 79 12.35 -5.63 7.75
N HIS A 80 11.32 -6.45 7.49
CA HIS A 80 11.38 -7.56 6.55
C HIS A 80 10.73 -7.24 5.21
N VAL A 81 10.13 -6.04 5.08
CA VAL A 81 9.46 -5.64 3.84
C VAL A 81 10.51 -5.33 2.78
N TYR A 82 10.45 -6.04 1.64
CA TYR A 82 11.39 -5.83 0.54
C TYR A 82 11.28 -4.42 -0.02
N ASP A 83 10.07 -3.94 -0.22
CA ASP A 83 9.80 -2.62 -0.81
C ASP A 83 9.52 -1.58 0.27
N LEU A 84 10.40 -1.52 1.26
CA LEU A 84 10.21 -0.67 2.44
C LEU A 84 10.09 0.81 2.10
N ASP A 85 10.93 1.31 1.17
CA ASP A 85 10.92 2.73 0.83
C ASP A 85 9.56 3.18 0.31
N ASN A 86 8.96 2.43 -0.60
CA ASN A 86 7.65 2.74 -1.13
C ASN A 86 6.54 2.54 -0.11
N MET A 87 6.67 1.54 0.76
CA MET A 87 5.72 1.36 1.86
C MET A 87 5.74 2.58 2.80
N LEU A 88 6.92 3.09 3.14
CA LEU A 88 7.04 4.27 3.98
C LEU A 88 6.45 5.51 3.31
N LYS A 89 6.61 5.64 2.00
CA LYS A 89 5.98 6.72 1.23
C LYS A 89 4.46 6.62 1.31
N MET A 90 3.90 5.43 1.20
CA MET A 90 2.46 5.22 1.36
C MET A 90 1.98 5.58 2.75
N LEU A 91 2.73 5.23 3.79
CA LEU A 91 2.40 5.60 5.16
C LEU A 91 2.38 7.11 5.35
N ARG A 92 3.36 7.82 4.78
CA ARG A 92 3.40 9.29 4.84
C ARG A 92 2.19 9.90 4.13
N LEU A 93 1.81 9.35 2.99
CA LEU A 93 0.65 9.84 2.25
C LEU A 93 -0.65 9.60 3.03
N MET A 94 -0.79 8.43 3.66
CA MET A 94 -1.93 8.13 4.50
C MET A 94 -2.04 9.12 5.67
N ASP A 95 -0.92 9.37 6.34
CA ASP A 95 -0.86 10.31 7.45
C ASP A 95 -1.19 11.73 6.99
N TYR A 96 -0.63 12.16 5.85
CA TYR A 96 -0.94 13.46 5.26
C TYR A 96 -2.44 13.63 5.00
N LYS A 97 -3.08 12.62 4.42
CA LYS A 97 -4.51 12.68 4.12
C LYS A 97 -5.37 12.72 5.38
N LYS A 98 -4.96 12.06 6.44
CA LYS A 98 -5.66 12.13 7.74
C LYS A 98 -5.57 13.51 8.36
N ARG A 99 -4.43 14.19 8.23
CA ARG A 99 -4.25 15.54 8.76
C ARG A 99 -4.86 16.61 7.88
N ASN A 100 -5.08 16.32 6.60
CA ASN A 100 -5.60 17.29 5.62
C ASN A 100 -6.79 16.71 4.85
N PRO A 101 -7.91 16.39 5.53
CA PRO A 101 -9.02 15.68 4.90
C PRO A 101 -9.76 16.48 3.82
N LYS A 102 -9.66 17.82 3.86
CA LYS A 102 -10.39 18.69 2.94
C LYS A 102 -9.48 19.47 2.00
N PHE A 103 -8.19 19.42 2.20
CA PHE A 103 -7.25 20.26 1.47
C PHE A 103 -6.02 19.45 1.11
N GLU A 104 -5.81 19.22 -0.17
CA GLU A 104 -4.63 18.51 -0.67
C GLU A 104 -3.79 19.47 -1.50
N ASN A 105 -2.49 19.53 -1.21
CA ASN A 105 -1.52 20.30 -1.97
C ASN A 105 -0.66 19.33 -2.77
N ILE A 106 -0.73 19.41 -4.10
CA ILE A 106 -0.03 18.46 -4.96
C ILE A 106 1.50 18.59 -4.82
N GLU A 107 2.03 19.77 -4.58
CA GLU A 107 3.47 19.97 -4.40
C GLU A 107 3.96 19.23 -3.16
N GLU A 108 3.21 19.30 -2.05
CA GLU A 108 3.55 18.59 -0.82
C GLU A 108 3.49 17.06 -1.03
N ILE A 109 2.48 16.60 -1.77
CA ILE A 109 2.33 15.17 -2.08
C ILE A 109 3.51 14.69 -2.92
N ILE A 110 3.89 15.44 -3.96
CA ILE A 110 5.02 15.09 -4.81
C ILE A 110 6.31 15.04 -3.99
N ASP A 111 6.53 16.00 -3.10
CA ASP A 111 7.70 16.01 -2.22
C ASP A 111 7.77 14.75 -1.34
N MET A 112 6.64 14.32 -0.81
CA MET A 112 6.59 13.10 0.00
C MET A 112 6.90 11.84 -0.80
N ILE A 113 6.49 11.80 -2.07
CA ILE A 113 6.70 10.65 -2.95
C ILE A 113 8.15 10.61 -3.45
N ASP A 114 8.71 11.76 -3.81
CA ASP A 114 10.06 11.84 -4.40
C ASP A 114 11.17 11.80 -3.36
N ASN A 115 10.87 12.08 -2.11
CA ASN A 115 11.82 12.04 -1.02
C ASN A 115 11.54 10.84 -0.12
#